data_b1d4187ad10b7fce3b38c703f1412d30
#
_entry.id   b1d4187ad10b7fce3b38c703f1412d30
#
_cell.length_a   1.000
_cell.length_b   1.000
_cell.length_c   1.000
_cell.angle_alpha   90.00
_cell.angle_beta   90.00
_cell.angle_gamma   90.00
#
_symmetry.space_group_name_H-M   'P 1'
#
loop_
_entity.id
_entity.type
_entity.pdbx_description
1 polymer ?
#
loop_
_entity_poly.entity_id
_entity_poly.type
_entity_poly.pdbx_seq_one_letter_code
_entity_poly.pdbx_strand_id
1 'polypeptide(L)'
;VHDKILILDFGSQVTQLIARRVRDAKVYSEIHPYDCDPEFIRRFVGEQGCKGIILSGGPSSVTEDGSPRAPQIVFELGVPVLGICYGMQTMATQLGGAVASAESLGKAREFGYSEVRAHGHTELLKGIEDFATSEGHGILKVWMSHGDSVTTLPPAFKLMASTESCPIAGMADEDRRFYAFQFHPEVTHTIQGTAILERFVHQICECKADWVMGDYIAEAVEHIRQQVGDDEVILGLSGGVDSSVAAALIHRAIGDQLTCVFVDHGLLRLNEGDMVMEMFARNLGVKVIRVDAANTFMSQLAGVADPEAKRKIIGKEFVEIFQAESGKIQNAKWLAQGTIYPDVIESAGKGKKGAHTIKSHHNVGGLPEDMHLKLLEPLRELFKDEVRELGVALGLPREMVYRHPFPGPGLGVRILGEVKAEFASLLQRADAIFIDELRSNFDEISGKSWYDLTSQAFAVFLPVKSVGVMGDGRTYEYVVALRAVQTQDFMTAHWAHLPHELLGKVSNRIINEVRGINRVVYDISGKPPATIEWE
;
A
#
# COMPACT_ATOMS: atom_id res chain seq x y z
N VAL A 1 3.24 -11.11 23.26
CA VAL A 1 4.15 -11.06 22.09
C VAL A 1 3.58 -11.98 21.03
N HIS A 2 3.34 -11.45 19.83
CA HIS A 2 2.88 -12.23 18.69
C HIS A 2 3.98 -13.09 18.09
N ASP A 3 3.64 -14.25 17.57
CA ASP A 3 4.55 -15.01 16.73
C ASP A 3 4.82 -14.23 15.44
N LYS A 4 6.06 -14.21 14.99
CA LYS A 4 6.51 -13.34 13.90
C LYS A 4 7.34 -14.07 12.86
N ILE A 5 7.32 -13.53 11.66
CA ILE A 5 8.23 -13.91 10.58
C ILE A 5 9.07 -12.69 10.20
N LEU A 6 10.37 -12.87 10.16
CA LEU A 6 11.30 -11.87 9.65
C LEU A 6 11.49 -12.08 8.15
N ILE A 7 11.35 -11.01 7.38
CA ILE A 7 11.62 -11.01 5.95
C ILE A 7 12.84 -10.14 5.68
N LEU A 8 13.89 -10.71 5.11
CA LEU A 8 15.07 -9.96 4.69
C LEU A 8 14.93 -9.60 3.21
N ASP A 9 14.99 -8.30 2.93
CA ASP A 9 14.77 -7.72 1.61
C ASP A 9 16.08 -7.61 0.83
N PHE A 10 16.14 -8.32 -0.30
CA PHE A 10 17.26 -8.27 -1.24
C PHE A 10 16.99 -7.36 -2.44
N GLY A 11 15.95 -6.51 -2.35
CA GLY A 11 15.62 -5.51 -3.37
C GLY A 11 14.54 -5.92 -4.37
N SER A 12 13.80 -7.00 -4.11
CA SER A 12 12.68 -7.40 -4.95
C SER A 12 11.56 -6.36 -4.92
N GLN A 13 10.93 -6.13 -6.07
CA GLN A 13 9.73 -5.30 -6.15
C GLN A 13 8.52 -5.93 -5.46
N VAL A 14 8.55 -7.22 -5.19
CA VAL A 14 7.45 -7.98 -4.61
C VAL A 14 7.69 -8.42 -3.17
N THR A 15 8.71 -7.89 -2.49
CA THR A 15 8.99 -8.22 -1.09
C THR A 15 7.81 -7.91 -0.17
N GLN A 16 7.10 -6.81 -0.40
CA GLN A 16 5.91 -6.47 0.37
C GLN A 16 4.78 -7.49 0.20
N LEU A 17 4.68 -8.14 -0.96
CA LEU A 17 3.72 -9.23 -1.17
C LEU A 17 4.00 -10.41 -0.26
N ILE A 18 5.26 -10.75 -0.03
CA ILE A 18 5.63 -11.82 0.91
C ILE A 18 5.07 -11.49 2.30
N ALA A 19 5.34 -10.28 2.78
CA ALA A 19 4.86 -9.82 4.09
C ALA A 19 3.33 -9.85 4.19
N ARG A 20 2.64 -9.39 3.15
CA ARG A 20 1.18 -9.39 3.11
C ARG A 20 0.60 -10.80 3.10
N ARG A 21 1.20 -11.74 2.35
CA ARG A 21 0.76 -13.14 2.33
C ARG A 21 0.92 -13.81 3.69
N VAL A 22 2.01 -13.54 4.40
CA VAL A 22 2.21 -14.02 5.77
C VAL A 22 1.13 -13.46 6.70
N ARG A 23 0.78 -12.19 6.58
CA ARG A 23 -0.28 -11.56 7.38
C ARG A 23 -1.68 -12.05 7.01
N ASP A 24 -1.90 -12.39 5.74
CA ASP A 24 -3.15 -13.05 5.31
C ASP A 24 -3.34 -14.39 6.04
N ALA A 25 -2.26 -15.07 6.36
CA ALA A 25 -2.24 -16.29 7.17
C ALA A 25 -2.37 -16.02 8.68
N LYS A 26 -2.67 -14.78 9.08
CA LYS A 26 -2.83 -14.33 10.48
C LYS A 26 -1.55 -14.44 11.31
N VAL A 27 -0.41 -14.24 10.68
CA VAL A 27 0.91 -14.19 11.34
C VAL A 27 1.54 -12.82 11.06
N TYR A 28 2.06 -12.18 12.11
CA TYR A 28 2.74 -10.89 11.97
C TYR A 28 4.06 -11.08 11.20
N SER A 29 4.35 -10.17 10.30
CA SER A 29 5.58 -10.16 9.50
C SER A 29 6.22 -8.79 9.50
N GLU A 30 7.54 -8.74 9.43
CA GLU A 30 8.29 -7.50 9.42
C GLU A 30 9.43 -7.60 8.41
N ILE A 31 9.60 -6.55 7.59
CA ILE A 31 10.62 -6.47 6.54
C ILE A 31 11.79 -5.65 7.05
N HIS A 32 12.99 -6.19 6.90
CA HIS A 32 14.24 -5.48 7.16
C HIS A 32 15.21 -5.66 5.99
N PRO A 33 16.15 -4.71 5.78
CA PRO A 33 17.17 -4.89 4.76
C PRO A 33 18.01 -6.15 5.00
N TYR A 34 18.49 -6.76 3.90
CA TYR A 34 19.34 -7.96 3.99
C TYR A 34 20.60 -7.74 4.84
N ASP A 35 21.09 -6.50 4.90
CA ASP A 35 22.31 -6.10 5.63
C ASP A 35 22.03 -5.51 7.01
N CYS A 36 20.86 -5.76 7.57
CA CYS A 36 20.55 -5.30 8.93
C CYS A 36 21.50 -5.94 9.95
N ASP A 37 21.61 -5.28 11.11
CA ASP A 37 22.54 -5.68 12.18
C ASP A 37 22.26 -7.13 12.63
N PRO A 38 23.26 -8.02 12.60
CA PRO A 38 23.11 -9.37 13.13
C PRO A 38 22.62 -9.46 14.57
N GLU A 39 22.98 -8.50 15.43
CA GLU A 39 22.47 -8.44 16.79
C GLU A 39 20.98 -8.12 16.86
N PHE A 40 20.48 -7.32 15.93
CA PHE A 40 19.04 -7.10 15.79
C PHE A 40 18.32 -8.42 15.46
N ILE A 41 18.84 -9.20 14.51
CA ILE A 41 18.27 -10.50 14.14
C ILE A 41 18.28 -11.45 15.33
N ARG A 42 19.37 -11.51 16.06
CA ARG A 42 19.49 -12.36 17.25
C ARG A 42 18.44 -12.04 18.29
N ARG A 43 18.24 -10.75 18.59
CA ARG A 43 17.21 -10.31 19.54
C ARG A 43 15.80 -10.52 19.01
N PHE A 44 15.57 -10.28 17.73
CA PHE A 44 14.27 -10.46 17.10
C PHE A 44 13.81 -11.92 17.19
N VAL A 45 14.71 -12.86 16.97
CA VAL A 45 14.44 -14.30 17.10
C VAL A 45 14.37 -14.72 18.58
N GLY A 46 15.32 -14.30 19.40
CA GLY A 46 15.45 -14.79 20.79
C GLY A 46 14.47 -14.18 21.78
N GLU A 47 14.07 -12.92 21.56
CA GLU A 47 13.31 -12.15 22.55
C GLU A 47 11.93 -11.68 22.06
N GLN A 48 11.74 -11.56 20.75
CA GLN A 48 10.54 -10.95 20.19
C GLN A 48 9.56 -11.92 19.51
N GLY A 49 9.79 -13.22 19.63
CA GLY A 49 8.87 -14.22 19.12
C GLY A 49 8.96 -14.52 17.63
N CYS A 50 10.06 -14.19 17.00
CA CYS A 50 10.30 -14.57 15.59
C CYS A 50 10.57 -16.08 15.48
N LYS A 51 9.75 -16.77 14.71
CA LYS A 51 9.81 -18.22 14.55
C LYS A 51 10.30 -18.70 13.19
N GLY A 52 10.55 -17.79 12.28
CA GLY A 52 11.05 -18.12 10.96
C GLY A 52 11.56 -16.90 10.21
N ILE A 53 12.38 -17.16 9.18
CA ILE A 53 12.97 -16.11 8.35
C ILE A 53 12.71 -16.44 6.89
N ILE A 54 12.31 -15.43 6.12
CA ILE A 54 12.14 -15.52 4.66
C ILE A 54 13.17 -14.60 4.00
N LEU A 55 13.93 -15.15 3.06
CA LEU A 55 14.88 -14.39 2.23
C LEU A 55 14.18 -14.09 0.90
N SER A 56 13.99 -12.82 0.60
CA SER A 56 13.28 -12.39 -0.60
C SER A 56 14.09 -12.58 -1.89
N GLY A 57 13.45 -12.37 -3.02
CA GLY A 57 14.13 -12.20 -4.30
C GLY A 57 14.87 -10.87 -4.37
N GLY A 58 15.60 -10.66 -5.46
CA GLY A 58 16.34 -9.43 -5.71
C GLY A 58 16.86 -9.35 -7.15
N PRO A 59 17.25 -8.16 -7.60
CA PRO A 59 17.71 -7.95 -8.98
C PRO A 59 19.19 -8.32 -9.21
N SER A 60 19.96 -8.51 -8.14
CA SER A 60 21.39 -8.78 -8.24
C SER A 60 21.69 -10.21 -8.68
N SER A 61 22.91 -10.44 -9.17
CA SER A 61 23.44 -11.77 -9.43
C SER A 61 24.36 -12.19 -8.28
N VAL A 62 24.12 -13.38 -7.72
CA VAL A 62 24.94 -13.92 -6.63
C VAL A 62 26.35 -14.30 -7.11
N THR A 63 26.54 -14.41 -8.43
CA THR A 63 27.84 -14.72 -9.04
C THR A 63 28.75 -13.50 -9.16
N GLU A 64 28.24 -12.30 -8.94
CA GLU A 64 29.01 -11.07 -8.97
C GLU A 64 29.69 -10.78 -7.62
N ASP A 65 30.93 -10.25 -7.67
CA ASP A 65 31.64 -9.85 -6.47
C ASP A 65 30.92 -8.73 -5.74
N GLY A 66 30.82 -8.83 -4.41
CA GLY A 66 30.15 -7.84 -3.59
C GLY A 66 28.62 -7.86 -3.66
N SER A 67 28.03 -8.87 -4.30
CA SER A 67 26.58 -9.04 -4.32
C SER A 67 26.01 -9.30 -2.93
N PRO A 68 24.74 -8.93 -2.67
CA PRO A 68 24.12 -9.10 -1.37
C PRO A 68 24.16 -10.55 -0.85
N ARG A 69 24.44 -10.68 0.44
CA ARG A 69 24.41 -11.98 1.15
C ARG A 69 23.56 -11.83 2.41
N ALA A 70 22.86 -12.89 2.79
CA ALA A 70 22.19 -12.94 4.08
C ALA A 70 23.25 -12.89 5.20
N PRO A 71 22.99 -12.25 6.35
CA PRO A 71 23.84 -12.38 7.52
C PRO A 71 23.97 -13.87 7.88
N GLN A 72 25.20 -14.33 8.09
CA GLN A 72 25.48 -15.74 8.36
C GLN A 72 24.69 -16.28 9.55
N ILE A 73 24.42 -15.43 10.53
CA ILE A 73 23.64 -15.79 11.72
C ILE A 73 22.24 -16.34 11.40
N VAL A 74 21.65 -15.95 10.27
CA VAL A 74 20.32 -16.44 9.83
C VAL A 74 20.29 -17.98 9.80
N PHE A 75 21.39 -18.60 9.39
CA PHE A 75 21.50 -20.06 9.28
C PHE A 75 21.95 -20.74 10.57
N GLU A 76 22.23 -19.97 11.63
CA GLU A 76 22.79 -20.47 12.89
C GLU A 76 21.80 -20.37 14.06
N LEU A 77 20.66 -19.69 13.88
CA LEU A 77 19.71 -19.43 14.97
C LEU A 77 18.74 -20.57 15.27
N GLY A 78 18.75 -21.63 14.45
CA GLY A 78 17.90 -22.79 14.67
C GLY A 78 16.43 -22.58 14.29
N VAL A 79 16.08 -21.51 13.60
CA VAL A 79 14.74 -21.27 13.09
C VAL A 79 14.63 -21.67 11.62
N PRO A 80 13.43 -22.07 11.15
CA PRO A 80 13.22 -22.34 9.73
C PRO A 80 13.54 -21.14 8.84
N VAL A 81 14.07 -21.40 7.65
CA VAL A 81 14.40 -20.37 6.66
C VAL A 81 13.81 -20.79 5.31
N LEU A 82 13.12 -19.86 4.66
CA LEU A 82 12.63 -20.01 3.29
C LEU A 82 13.33 -19.01 2.38
N GLY A 83 14.04 -19.50 1.36
CA GLY A 83 14.65 -18.66 0.33
C GLY A 83 13.79 -18.61 -0.93
N ILE A 84 13.59 -17.44 -1.49
CA ILE A 84 12.80 -17.22 -2.70
C ILE A 84 13.69 -16.57 -3.75
N CYS A 85 13.81 -17.17 -4.93
CA CYS A 85 14.56 -16.66 -6.07
C CYS A 85 16.01 -16.31 -5.69
N TYR A 86 16.39 -15.04 -5.60
CA TYR A 86 17.70 -14.63 -5.11
C TYR A 86 17.98 -15.16 -3.69
N GLY A 87 16.98 -15.21 -2.83
CA GLY A 87 17.10 -15.80 -1.49
C GLY A 87 17.50 -17.26 -1.50
N MET A 88 17.02 -18.03 -2.47
CA MET A 88 17.49 -19.41 -2.72
C MET A 88 18.95 -19.44 -3.13
N GLN A 89 19.35 -18.55 -4.03
CA GLN A 89 20.70 -18.52 -4.57
C GLN A 89 21.74 -18.13 -3.53
N THR A 90 21.44 -17.12 -2.69
CA THR A 90 22.34 -16.76 -1.59
C THR A 90 22.43 -17.89 -0.54
N MET A 91 21.31 -18.53 -0.23
CA MET A 91 21.31 -19.72 0.65
C MET A 91 22.21 -20.83 0.08
N ALA A 92 22.06 -21.15 -1.20
CA ALA A 92 22.87 -22.18 -1.85
C ALA A 92 24.36 -21.84 -1.80
N THR A 93 24.73 -20.63 -2.15
CA THR A 93 26.12 -20.18 -2.16
C THR A 93 26.73 -20.18 -0.76
N GLN A 94 26.02 -19.70 0.24
CA GLN A 94 26.51 -19.58 1.62
C GLN A 94 26.61 -20.94 2.34
N LEU A 95 25.83 -21.94 1.92
CA LEU A 95 25.81 -23.25 2.56
C LEU A 95 26.61 -24.34 1.78
N GLY A 96 27.36 -23.94 0.78
CA GLY A 96 28.31 -24.82 0.10
C GLY A 96 27.83 -25.40 -1.23
N GLY A 97 26.74 -24.90 -1.78
CA GLY A 97 26.30 -25.21 -3.14
C GLY A 97 26.92 -24.29 -4.19
N ALA A 98 26.45 -24.40 -5.42
CA ALA A 98 26.93 -23.57 -6.53
C ALA A 98 25.78 -22.96 -7.33
N VAL A 99 26.01 -21.74 -7.82
CA VAL A 99 25.07 -20.98 -8.67
C VAL A 99 25.81 -20.54 -9.92
N ALA A 100 25.15 -20.61 -11.07
CA ALA A 100 25.68 -20.11 -12.33
C ALA A 100 24.67 -19.21 -13.05
N SER A 101 25.17 -18.25 -13.83
CA SER A 101 24.32 -17.39 -14.64
C SER A 101 23.79 -18.14 -15.87
N ALA A 102 22.63 -17.72 -16.36
CA ALA A 102 22.08 -18.25 -17.61
C ALA A 102 23.05 -18.10 -18.78
N GLU A 103 23.74 -16.97 -18.86
CA GLU A 103 24.74 -16.70 -19.88
C GLU A 103 25.88 -17.71 -19.84
N SER A 104 26.44 -17.98 -18.66
CA SER A 104 27.53 -18.96 -18.50
C SER A 104 27.10 -20.40 -18.83
N LEU A 105 25.82 -20.71 -18.69
CA LEU A 105 25.24 -22.01 -19.04
C LEU A 105 24.77 -22.08 -20.48
N GLY A 106 24.89 -21.02 -21.26
CA GLY A 106 24.38 -20.93 -22.64
C GLY A 106 22.87 -20.99 -22.73
N LYS A 107 22.16 -20.57 -21.69
CA LYS A 107 20.68 -20.59 -21.60
C LYS A 107 20.11 -19.17 -21.61
N ALA A 108 18.85 -19.07 -22.04
CA ALA A 108 18.11 -17.83 -21.91
C ALA A 108 17.65 -17.61 -20.45
N ARG A 109 17.43 -16.38 -20.07
CA ARG A 109 16.75 -16.04 -18.82
C ARG A 109 15.31 -16.55 -18.87
N GLU A 110 14.80 -16.99 -17.72
CA GLU A 110 13.47 -17.57 -17.60
C GLU A 110 12.51 -16.58 -16.92
N PHE A 111 11.50 -16.16 -17.67
CA PHE A 111 10.44 -15.27 -17.16
C PHE A 111 9.07 -15.80 -17.57
N GLY A 112 8.14 -15.80 -16.62
CA GLY A 112 6.75 -16.14 -16.89
C GLY A 112 6.32 -17.48 -16.34
N TYR A 113 5.26 -18.01 -16.91
CA TYR A 113 4.63 -19.25 -16.50
C TYR A 113 5.56 -20.45 -16.69
N SER A 114 5.56 -21.33 -15.69
CA SER A 114 6.27 -22.62 -15.74
C SER A 114 5.52 -23.67 -14.94
N GLU A 115 5.68 -24.94 -15.32
CA GLU A 115 5.16 -26.08 -14.59
C GLU A 115 6.31 -26.80 -13.89
N VAL A 116 6.23 -26.91 -12.57
CA VAL A 116 7.28 -27.45 -11.71
C VAL A 116 6.84 -28.78 -11.14
N ARG A 117 7.70 -29.80 -11.26
CA ARG A 117 7.50 -31.09 -10.64
C ARG A 117 8.02 -31.07 -9.21
N ALA A 118 7.16 -31.44 -8.25
CA ALA A 118 7.54 -31.63 -6.87
C ALA A 118 8.30 -32.96 -6.67
N HIS A 119 9.34 -32.93 -5.85
CA HIS A 119 10.19 -34.07 -5.51
C HIS A 119 10.40 -34.23 -4.02
N GLY A 120 10.80 -35.42 -3.61
CA GLY A 120 11.34 -35.69 -2.28
C GLY A 120 10.33 -35.73 -1.15
N HIS A 121 9.05 -35.58 -1.43
CA HIS A 121 7.96 -35.65 -0.43
C HIS A 121 8.23 -34.79 0.81
N THR A 122 8.67 -33.54 0.60
CA THR A 122 9.01 -32.64 1.70
C THR A 122 7.78 -32.24 2.49
N GLU A 123 7.95 -31.92 3.77
CA GLU A 123 6.87 -31.42 4.62
C GLU A 123 6.24 -30.14 4.05
N LEU A 124 7.04 -29.28 3.40
CA LEU A 124 6.54 -28.03 2.83
C LEU A 124 5.58 -28.25 1.65
N LEU A 125 5.88 -29.21 0.76
CA LEU A 125 5.08 -29.43 -0.45
C LEU A 125 4.14 -30.64 -0.38
N LYS A 126 4.14 -31.39 0.68
CA LYS A 126 3.32 -32.60 0.81
C LYS A 126 1.82 -32.29 0.58
N GLY A 127 1.24 -32.93 -0.43
CA GLY A 127 -0.16 -32.76 -0.78
C GLY A 127 -0.51 -31.43 -1.46
N ILE A 128 0.47 -30.58 -1.76
CA ILE A 128 0.26 -29.32 -2.48
C ILE A 128 0.63 -29.53 -3.94
N GLU A 129 -0.37 -29.47 -4.82
CA GLU A 129 -0.21 -29.59 -6.26
C GLU A 129 -1.40 -29.00 -7.00
N ASP A 130 -1.20 -28.54 -8.23
CA ASP A 130 -2.29 -28.11 -9.10
C ASP A 130 -2.94 -29.31 -9.78
N PHE A 131 -2.12 -30.26 -10.20
CA PHE A 131 -2.58 -31.53 -10.78
C PHE A 131 -1.48 -32.59 -10.62
N ALA A 132 -1.84 -33.85 -10.83
CA ALA A 132 -0.91 -34.95 -10.88
C ALA A 132 -0.81 -35.49 -12.32
N THR A 133 0.41 -35.91 -12.72
CA THR A 133 0.61 -36.57 -13.99
C THR A 133 0.06 -38.00 -13.96
N SER A 134 -0.06 -38.67 -15.12
CA SER A 134 -0.46 -40.08 -15.22
C SER A 134 0.46 -41.02 -14.42
N GLU A 135 1.69 -40.63 -14.18
CA GLU A 135 2.67 -41.36 -13.38
C GLU A 135 2.61 -41.04 -11.88
N GLY A 136 1.66 -40.15 -11.48
CA GLY A 136 1.47 -39.78 -10.07
C GLY A 136 2.39 -38.67 -9.55
N HIS A 137 3.05 -37.90 -10.43
CA HIS A 137 3.89 -36.80 -10.05
C HIS A 137 3.07 -35.51 -9.84
N GLY A 138 3.25 -34.85 -8.71
CA GLY A 138 2.62 -33.55 -8.43
C GLY A 138 3.25 -32.43 -9.24
N ILE A 139 2.41 -31.62 -9.88
CA ILE A 139 2.82 -30.47 -10.70
C ILE A 139 2.26 -29.18 -10.12
N LEU A 140 3.12 -28.17 -10.03
CA LEU A 140 2.77 -26.81 -9.58
C LEU A 140 2.88 -25.84 -10.75
N LYS A 141 1.86 -25.03 -10.92
CA LYS A 141 1.85 -23.90 -11.87
C LYS A 141 2.42 -22.69 -11.15
N VAL A 142 3.53 -22.18 -11.65
CA VAL A 142 4.31 -21.16 -10.96
C VAL A 142 4.72 -20.02 -11.88
N TRP A 143 5.24 -18.97 -11.27
CA TRP A 143 5.83 -17.83 -11.97
C TRP A 143 7.34 -17.80 -11.74
N MET A 144 8.10 -17.84 -12.83
CA MET A 144 9.55 -17.74 -12.84
C MET A 144 9.98 -16.32 -13.20
N SER A 145 11.05 -15.85 -12.57
CA SER A 145 11.69 -14.57 -12.91
C SER A 145 13.15 -14.62 -12.46
N HIS A 146 14.00 -15.26 -13.26
CA HIS A 146 15.42 -15.41 -12.91
C HIS A 146 16.33 -15.55 -14.12
N GLY A 147 17.58 -15.11 -13.95
CA GLY A 147 18.67 -15.32 -14.90
C GLY A 147 19.72 -16.32 -14.40
N ASP A 148 19.89 -16.40 -13.10
CA ASP A 148 20.81 -17.32 -12.43
C ASP A 148 20.06 -18.53 -11.89
N SER A 149 20.73 -19.64 -11.73
CA SER A 149 20.14 -20.85 -11.14
C SER A 149 21.16 -21.64 -10.33
N VAL A 150 20.65 -22.34 -9.31
CA VAL A 150 21.45 -23.28 -8.52
C VAL A 150 21.81 -24.46 -9.39
N THR A 151 23.09 -24.79 -9.48
CA THR A 151 23.62 -25.90 -10.28
C THR A 151 24.07 -27.07 -9.44
N THR A 152 24.42 -26.83 -8.17
CA THR A 152 24.83 -27.88 -7.22
C THR A 152 24.12 -27.62 -5.89
N LEU A 153 23.45 -28.65 -5.39
CA LEU A 153 22.83 -28.60 -4.06
C LEU A 153 23.89 -28.44 -2.96
N PRO A 154 23.65 -27.60 -1.94
CA PRO A 154 24.52 -27.61 -0.77
C PRO A 154 24.52 -28.96 -0.07
N PRO A 155 25.56 -29.28 0.72
CA PRO A 155 25.55 -30.49 1.54
C PRO A 155 24.31 -30.59 2.42
N ALA A 156 23.77 -31.79 2.57
CA ALA A 156 22.57 -32.13 3.34
C ALA A 156 21.22 -31.67 2.69
N PHE A 157 21.25 -30.96 1.57
CA PHE A 157 20.02 -30.61 0.85
C PHE A 157 19.61 -31.73 -0.11
N LYS A 158 18.30 -31.88 -0.27
CA LYS A 158 17.68 -32.73 -1.28
C LYS A 158 16.91 -31.90 -2.29
N LEU A 159 16.72 -32.46 -3.47
CA LEU A 159 15.89 -31.83 -4.51
C LEU A 159 14.44 -31.80 -4.06
N MET A 160 13.80 -30.62 -4.13
CA MET A 160 12.40 -30.43 -3.76
C MET A 160 11.50 -30.13 -4.96
N ALA A 161 12.04 -29.49 -5.98
CA ALA A 161 11.28 -29.15 -7.18
C ALA A 161 12.22 -29.04 -8.39
N SER A 162 11.71 -29.37 -9.58
CA SER A 162 12.47 -29.30 -10.84
C SER A 162 11.60 -28.95 -12.04
N THR A 163 12.23 -28.34 -13.04
CA THR A 163 11.71 -28.24 -14.40
C THR A 163 12.77 -28.71 -15.37
N GLU A 164 12.44 -28.87 -16.64
CA GLU A 164 13.42 -29.21 -17.67
C GLU A 164 14.46 -28.09 -17.83
N SER A 165 14.03 -26.82 -17.80
CA SER A 165 14.91 -25.66 -17.93
C SER A 165 15.63 -25.29 -16.63
N CYS A 166 15.09 -25.69 -15.49
CA CYS A 166 15.65 -25.42 -14.16
C CYS A 166 15.65 -26.71 -13.32
N PRO A 167 16.71 -27.55 -13.43
CA PRO A 167 16.76 -28.83 -12.76
C PRO A 167 16.71 -28.76 -11.23
N ILE A 168 17.17 -27.66 -10.65
CA ILE A 168 17.04 -27.37 -9.22
C ILE A 168 16.16 -26.13 -9.06
N ALA A 169 14.86 -26.31 -9.14
CA ALA A 169 13.86 -25.26 -8.94
C ALA A 169 13.41 -25.16 -7.48
N GLY A 170 13.76 -26.11 -6.65
CA GLY A 170 13.54 -26.12 -5.22
C GLY A 170 14.46 -27.08 -4.52
N MET A 171 14.84 -26.75 -3.30
CA MET A 171 15.73 -27.55 -2.47
C MET A 171 15.31 -27.48 -1.00
N ALA A 172 15.64 -28.52 -0.24
CA ALA A 172 15.29 -28.60 1.17
C ALA A 172 16.34 -29.32 1.99
N ASP A 173 16.64 -28.79 3.17
CA ASP A 173 17.29 -29.51 4.26
C ASP A 173 16.27 -29.58 5.40
N GLU A 174 15.57 -30.70 5.50
CA GLU A 174 14.46 -30.82 6.45
C GLU A 174 14.92 -30.92 7.91
N ASP A 175 16.13 -31.39 8.16
CA ASP A 175 16.67 -31.44 9.52
C ASP A 175 16.85 -30.05 10.11
N ARG A 176 17.36 -29.11 9.32
CA ARG A 176 17.49 -27.71 9.72
C ARG A 176 16.23 -26.88 9.40
N ARG A 177 15.29 -27.45 8.68
CA ARG A 177 14.06 -26.77 8.20
C ARG A 177 14.39 -25.59 7.28
N PHE A 178 15.35 -25.77 6.38
CA PHE A 178 15.71 -24.81 5.34
C PHE A 178 15.07 -25.26 4.02
N TYR A 179 14.30 -24.35 3.42
CA TYR A 179 13.60 -24.58 2.16
C TYR A 179 13.88 -23.44 1.21
N ALA A 180 13.89 -23.71 -0.07
CA ALA A 180 14.08 -22.65 -1.06
C ALA A 180 13.41 -22.98 -2.39
N PHE A 181 12.93 -21.97 -3.06
CA PHE A 181 12.34 -22.02 -4.40
C PHE A 181 12.99 -21.02 -5.34
N GLN A 182 13.13 -21.39 -6.61
CA GLN A 182 13.50 -20.46 -7.66
C GLN A 182 12.31 -19.62 -8.11
N PHE A 183 11.11 -20.15 -8.01
CA PHE A 183 9.89 -19.44 -8.34
C PHE A 183 9.38 -18.60 -7.17
N HIS A 184 8.41 -17.73 -7.49
CA HIS A 184 7.82 -16.77 -6.53
C HIS A 184 6.46 -17.28 -6.02
N PRO A 185 6.37 -17.81 -4.79
CA PRO A 185 5.09 -18.23 -4.21
C PRO A 185 4.17 -17.08 -3.82
N GLU A 186 4.72 -15.87 -3.65
CA GLU A 186 3.98 -14.69 -3.21
C GLU A 186 3.10 -14.05 -4.30
N VAL A 187 3.40 -14.31 -5.58
CA VAL A 187 2.64 -13.71 -6.68
C VAL A 187 1.41 -14.53 -7.03
N THR A 188 0.37 -13.87 -7.55
CA THR A 188 -0.91 -14.51 -7.87
C THR A 188 -0.82 -15.58 -8.95
N HIS A 189 0.17 -15.47 -9.83
CA HIS A 189 0.40 -16.43 -10.92
C HIS A 189 0.91 -17.80 -10.42
N THR A 190 1.46 -17.88 -9.21
CA THR A 190 1.74 -19.15 -8.55
C THR A 190 0.50 -19.57 -7.79
N ILE A 191 -0.28 -20.47 -8.39
CA ILE A 191 -1.64 -20.79 -7.94
C ILE A 191 -1.66 -21.33 -6.52
N GLN A 192 -0.73 -22.21 -6.17
CA GLN A 192 -0.64 -22.82 -4.82
C GLN A 192 0.25 -22.01 -3.87
N GLY A 193 0.64 -20.78 -4.23
CA GLY A 193 1.55 -19.96 -3.44
C GLY A 193 1.07 -19.69 -2.03
N THR A 194 -0.21 -19.37 -1.88
CA THR A 194 -0.84 -19.16 -0.55
C THR A 194 -0.74 -20.40 0.31
N ALA A 195 -1.06 -21.58 -0.23
CA ALA A 195 -0.97 -22.84 0.50
C ALA A 195 0.47 -23.15 0.94
N ILE A 196 1.45 -22.86 0.09
CA ILE A 196 2.87 -23.06 0.41
C ILE A 196 3.30 -22.14 1.56
N LEU A 197 2.97 -20.86 1.48
CA LEU A 197 3.34 -19.90 2.53
C LEU A 197 2.61 -20.18 3.84
N GLU A 198 1.34 -20.53 3.81
CA GLU A 198 0.60 -20.95 5.00
C GLU A 198 1.22 -22.18 5.66
N ARG A 199 1.61 -23.18 4.85
CA ARG A 199 2.30 -24.38 5.34
C ARG A 199 3.61 -23.99 6.03
N PHE A 200 4.38 -23.12 5.40
CA PHE A 200 5.64 -22.67 5.98
C PHE A 200 5.44 -21.98 7.33
N VAL A 201 4.54 -21.02 7.44
CA VAL A 201 4.38 -20.27 8.69
C VAL A 201 3.69 -21.08 9.79
N HIS A 202 2.70 -21.90 9.46
CA HIS A 202 1.92 -22.63 10.47
C HIS A 202 2.50 -23.98 10.85
N GLN A 203 2.97 -24.75 9.89
CA GLN A 203 3.47 -26.11 10.15
C GLN A 203 4.99 -26.16 10.32
N ILE A 204 5.73 -25.50 9.47
CA ILE A 204 7.19 -25.52 9.54
C ILE A 204 7.70 -24.59 10.66
N CYS A 205 7.22 -23.36 10.70
CA CYS A 205 7.60 -22.37 11.73
C CYS A 205 6.80 -22.52 13.03
N GLU A 206 5.71 -23.25 13.00
CA GLU A 206 4.82 -23.45 14.17
C GLU A 206 4.27 -22.14 14.74
N CYS A 207 4.03 -21.14 13.88
CA CYS A 207 3.42 -19.88 14.28
C CYS A 207 1.95 -20.06 14.61
N LYS A 208 1.50 -19.38 15.66
CA LYS A 208 0.10 -19.25 15.97
C LYS A 208 -0.55 -18.20 15.09
N ALA A 209 -1.82 -18.43 14.72
CA ALA A 209 -2.60 -17.47 13.93
C ALA A 209 -3.19 -16.39 14.85
N ASP A 210 -2.34 -15.56 15.46
CA ASP A 210 -2.71 -14.58 16.49
C ASP A 210 -2.70 -13.13 16.02
N TRP A 211 -2.38 -12.87 14.77
CA TRP A 211 -2.44 -11.54 14.18
C TRP A 211 -3.83 -11.26 13.62
N VAL A 212 -4.74 -10.80 14.50
CA VAL A 212 -6.16 -10.54 14.19
C VAL A 212 -6.49 -9.09 14.57
N MET A 213 -7.12 -8.33 13.66
CA MET A 213 -7.37 -6.90 13.87
C MET A 213 -8.28 -6.58 15.06
N GLY A 214 -9.23 -7.44 15.38
CA GLY A 214 -10.06 -7.28 16.58
C GLY A 214 -9.25 -7.27 17.87
N ASP A 215 -8.29 -8.15 17.98
CA ASP A 215 -7.38 -8.23 19.13
C ASP A 215 -6.37 -7.08 19.13
N TYR A 216 -6.00 -6.61 17.94
CA TYR A 216 -5.09 -5.49 17.78
C TYR A 216 -5.61 -4.20 18.41
N ILE A 217 -6.91 -3.94 18.36
CA ILE A 217 -7.52 -2.74 18.97
C ILE A 217 -7.20 -2.65 20.47
N ALA A 218 -7.43 -3.72 21.19
CA ALA A 218 -7.18 -3.75 22.65
C ALA A 218 -5.71 -3.48 22.97
N GLU A 219 -4.80 -4.12 22.25
CA GLU A 219 -3.35 -3.93 22.42
C GLU A 219 -2.91 -2.51 22.08
N ALA A 220 -3.40 -1.97 20.96
CA ALA A 220 -3.07 -0.63 20.51
C ALA A 220 -3.59 0.44 21.46
N VAL A 221 -4.82 0.28 21.96
CA VAL A 221 -5.42 1.19 22.95
C VAL A 221 -4.57 1.24 24.22
N GLU A 222 -4.19 0.09 24.75
CA GLU A 222 -3.35 0.02 25.95
C GLU A 222 -1.97 0.64 25.72
N HIS A 223 -1.37 0.35 24.58
CA HIS A 223 -0.06 0.91 24.22
C HIS A 223 -0.09 2.44 24.08
N ILE A 224 -1.14 2.98 23.45
CA ILE A 224 -1.33 4.43 23.33
C ILE A 224 -1.49 5.07 24.70
N ARG A 225 -2.31 4.49 25.57
CA ARG A 225 -2.51 5.00 26.95
C ARG A 225 -1.23 5.06 27.73
N GLN A 226 -0.42 4.00 27.67
CA GLN A 226 0.87 3.95 28.36
C GLN A 226 1.86 4.97 27.81
N GLN A 227 1.90 5.13 26.50
CA GLN A 227 2.81 6.01 25.81
C GLN A 227 2.48 7.49 26.05
N VAL A 228 1.22 7.85 25.98
CA VAL A 228 0.72 9.24 26.07
C VAL A 228 0.57 9.71 27.53
N GLY A 229 0.11 8.83 28.41
CA GLY A 229 -0.18 9.23 29.80
C GLY A 229 -1.25 10.32 29.85
N ASP A 230 -0.95 11.39 30.56
CA ASP A 230 -1.86 12.55 30.72
C ASP A 230 -1.63 13.67 29.71
N ASP A 231 -0.74 13.47 28.75
CA ASP A 231 -0.42 14.48 27.74
C ASP A 231 -1.56 14.66 26.71
N GLU A 232 -1.60 15.83 26.12
CA GLU A 232 -2.51 16.11 24.99
C GLU A 232 -1.87 15.70 23.67
N VAL A 233 -2.70 15.20 22.74
CA VAL A 233 -2.31 14.75 21.40
C VAL A 233 -3.02 15.61 20.36
N ILE A 234 -2.31 16.00 19.33
CA ILE A 234 -2.83 16.71 18.17
C ILE A 234 -2.75 15.82 16.95
N LEU A 235 -3.80 15.81 16.14
CA LEU A 235 -3.84 15.10 14.87
C LEU A 235 -4.38 16.01 13.77
N GLY A 236 -3.68 16.09 12.65
CA GLY A 236 -4.22 16.70 11.45
C GLY A 236 -5.17 15.71 10.76
N LEU A 237 -6.46 16.02 10.78
CA LEU A 237 -7.48 15.20 10.14
C LEU A 237 -7.65 15.66 8.69
N SER A 238 -7.18 14.85 7.75
CA SER A 238 -7.20 15.19 6.32
C SER A 238 -8.47 14.75 5.59
N GLY A 239 -9.34 14.00 6.27
CA GLY A 239 -10.44 13.28 5.62
C GLY A 239 -10.01 12.00 4.92
N GLY A 240 -8.71 11.69 4.84
CA GLY A 240 -8.18 10.42 4.31
C GLY A 240 -8.42 9.25 5.24
N VAL A 241 -8.33 8.04 4.71
CA VAL A 241 -8.60 6.81 5.47
C VAL A 241 -7.65 6.66 6.65
N ASP A 242 -6.35 6.85 6.44
CA ASP A 242 -5.34 6.60 7.46
C ASP A 242 -5.48 7.57 8.65
N SER A 243 -5.61 8.86 8.39
CA SER A 243 -5.83 9.85 9.46
C SER A 243 -7.16 9.62 10.18
N SER A 244 -8.19 9.20 9.47
CA SER A 244 -9.50 8.88 10.04
C SER A 244 -9.45 7.70 10.98
N VAL A 245 -8.78 6.62 10.58
CA VAL A 245 -8.61 5.42 11.41
C VAL A 245 -7.71 5.72 12.62
N ALA A 246 -6.63 6.48 12.41
CA ALA A 246 -5.77 6.92 13.52
C ALA A 246 -6.57 7.75 14.54
N ALA A 247 -7.39 8.69 14.09
CA ALA A 247 -8.24 9.50 14.97
C ALA A 247 -9.21 8.64 15.79
N ALA A 248 -9.90 7.71 15.15
CA ALA A 248 -10.84 6.81 15.82
C ALA A 248 -10.15 5.92 16.87
N LEU A 249 -8.99 5.39 16.55
CA LEU A 249 -8.21 4.53 17.47
C LEU A 249 -7.68 5.32 18.66
N ILE A 250 -7.08 6.47 18.43
CA ILE A 250 -6.54 7.32 19.50
C ILE A 250 -7.65 7.83 20.39
N HIS A 251 -8.77 8.26 19.81
CA HIS A 251 -9.93 8.70 20.58
C HIS A 251 -10.46 7.59 21.49
N ARG A 252 -10.53 6.37 21.00
CA ARG A 252 -10.93 5.22 21.84
C ARG A 252 -9.97 5.00 23.02
N ALA A 253 -8.68 5.27 22.82
CA ALA A 253 -7.67 5.12 23.85
C ALA A 253 -7.68 6.24 24.89
N ILE A 254 -7.75 7.49 24.48
CA ILE A 254 -7.52 8.65 25.36
C ILE A 254 -8.66 9.69 25.36
N GLY A 255 -9.71 9.49 24.57
CA GLY A 255 -10.86 10.39 24.57
C GLY A 255 -10.50 11.84 24.23
N ASP A 256 -10.90 12.78 25.10
CA ASP A 256 -10.74 14.21 24.89
C ASP A 256 -9.29 14.73 25.00
N GLN A 257 -8.34 13.89 25.35
CA GLN A 257 -6.91 14.25 25.25
C GLN A 257 -6.47 14.38 23.79
N LEU A 258 -7.28 13.85 22.84
CA LEU A 258 -7.05 14.03 21.42
C LEU A 258 -7.81 15.26 20.91
N THR A 259 -7.13 16.17 20.25
CA THR A 259 -7.72 17.24 19.46
C THR A 259 -7.31 17.07 18.00
N CYS A 260 -8.31 16.93 17.13
CA CYS A 260 -8.09 16.90 15.69
C CYS A 260 -8.25 18.30 15.11
N VAL A 261 -7.37 18.67 14.20
CA VAL A 261 -7.46 19.89 13.41
C VAL A 261 -7.78 19.51 11.97
N PHE A 262 -8.91 19.95 11.49
CA PHE A 262 -9.38 19.73 10.13
C PHE A 262 -9.33 21.04 9.36
N VAL A 263 -8.45 21.12 8.35
CA VAL A 263 -8.29 22.32 7.52
C VAL A 263 -9.09 22.13 6.23
N ASP A 264 -10.14 22.93 6.08
CA ASP A 264 -10.93 22.99 4.85
C ASP A 264 -10.31 24.04 3.92
N HIS A 265 -9.59 23.58 2.92
CA HIS A 265 -8.89 24.43 1.96
C HIS A 265 -9.77 24.84 0.75
N GLY A 266 -11.06 24.47 0.74
CA GLY A 266 -11.97 24.78 -0.37
C GLY A 266 -11.80 23.88 -1.60
N LEU A 267 -10.86 22.95 -1.57
CA LEU A 267 -10.54 22.04 -2.67
C LEU A 267 -10.87 20.57 -2.33
N LEU A 268 -11.76 20.38 -1.37
CA LEU A 268 -12.32 19.07 -1.01
C LEU A 268 -13.40 18.67 -2.02
N ARG A 269 -13.79 17.40 -1.97
CA ARG A 269 -14.98 16.92 -2.70
C ARG A 269 -16.23 17.58 -2.16
N LEU A 270 -17.31 17.51 -2.95
CA LEU A 270 -18.59 18.10 -2.58
C LEU A 270 -19.06 17.60 -1.19
N ASN A 271 -19.38 18.53 -0.29
CA ASN A 271 -19.88 18.28 1.06
C ASN A 271 -18.95 17.47 1.97
N GLU A 272 -17.72 17.23 1.57
CA GLU A 272 -16.77 16.40 2.34
C GLU A 272 -16.45 17.00 3.71
N GLY A 273 -16.27 18.32 3.80
CA GLY A 273 -15.99 18.98 5.08
C GLY A 273 -17.11 18.77 6.09
N ASP A 274 -18.36 18.92 5.66
CA ASP A 274 -19.53 18.71 6.52
C ASP A 274 -19.67 17.24 6.92
N MET A 275 -19.38 16.33 6.02
CA MET A 275 -19.40 14.88 6.28
C MET A 275 -18.35 14.47 7.32
N VAL A 276 -17.16 15.04 7.26
CA VAL A 276 -16.09 14.79 8.23
C VAL A 276 -16.51 15.27 9.62
N MET A 277 -17.07 16.47 9.73
CA MET A 277 -17.54 17.01 11.01
C MET A 277 -18.67 16.19 11.59
N GLU A 278 -19.62 15.77 10.78
CA GLU A 278 -20.72 14.93 11.23
C GLU A 278 -20.22 13.57 11.75
N MET A 279 -19.32 12.94 11.03
CA MET A 279 -18.78 11.63 11.42
C MET A 279 -17.95 11.70 12.70
N PHE A 280 -16.98 12.59 12.75
CA PHE A 280 -16.03 12.62 13.86
C PHE A 280 -16.54 13.40 15.06
N ALA A 281 -17.02 14.62 14.86
CA ALA A 281 -17.45 15.45 15.97
C ALA A 281 -18.79 15.00 16.55
N ARG A 282 -19.78 14.73 15.71
CA ARG A 282 -21.14 14.39 16.17
C ARG A 282 -21.31 12.92 16.48
N ASN A 283 -20.94 12.01 15.58
CA ASN A 283 -21.20 10.57 15.74
C ASN A 283 -20.19 9.88 16.66
N LEU A 284 -18.91 10.20 16.55
CA LEU A 284 -17.87 9.59 17.39
C LEU A 284 -17.50 10.42 18.62
N GLY A 285 -17.95 11.66 18.71
CA GLY A 285 -17.63 12.54 19.82
C GLY A 285 -16.17 12.97 19.90
N VAL A 286 -15.44 12.92 18.78
CA VAL A 286 -14.06 13.36 18.69
C VAL A 286 -14.01 14.89 18.68
N LYS A 287 -13.08 15.46 19.42
CA LYS A 287 -12.86 16.91 19.47
C LYS A 287 -12.17 17.35 18.17
N VAL A 288 -12.92 18.00 17.29
CA VAL A 288 -12.44 18.46 15.98
C VAL A 288 -12.57 19.97 15.87
N ILE A 289 -11.47 20.64 15.54
CA ILE A 289 -11.45 22.06 15.19
C ILE A 289 -11.42 22.15 13.67
N ARG A 290 -12.50 22.65 13.07
CA ARG A 290 -12.55 22.92 11.63
C ARG A 290 -12.06 24.34 11.38
N VAL A 291 -11.09 24.47 10.49
CA VAL A 291 -10.59 25.77 10.03
C VAL A 291 -11.03 25.99 8.60
N ASP A 292 -11.97 26.91 8.40
CA ASP A 292 -12.41 27.30 7.06
C ASP A 292 -11.40 28.28 6.45
N ALA A 293 -10.56 27.77 5.58
CA ALA A 293 -9.45 28.51 4.98
C ALA A 293 -9.54 28.60 3.44
N ALA A 294 -10.71 28.37 2.87
CA ALA A 294 -10.90 28.37 1.42
C ALA A 294 -10.42 29.67 0.77
N ASN A 295 -10.77 30.81 1.31
CA ASN A 295 -10.36 32.11 0.77
C ASN A 295 -8.84 32.31 0.82
N THR A 296 -8.20 31.87 1.88
CA THR A 296 -6.74 31.96 2.04
C THR A 296 -6.02 31.13 0.97
N PHE A 297 -6.43 29.88 0.78
CA PHE A 297 -5.84 29.02 -0.24
C PHE A 297 -6.09 29.55 -1.65
N MET A 298 -7.31 30.02 -1.95
CA MET A 298 -7.62 30.58 -3.27
C MET A 298 -6.80 31.83 -3.56
N SER A 299 -6.59 32.69 -2.57
CA SER A 299 -5.74 33.89 -2.72
C SER A 299 -4.30 33.53 -3.05
N GLN A 300 -3.74 32.53 -2.36
CA GLN A 300 -2.36 32.09 -2.58
C GLN A 300 -2.17 31.38 -3.92
N LEU A 301 -3.20 30.72 -4.43
CA LEU A 301 -3.17 30.00 -5.69
C LEU A 301 -3.48 30.87 -6.91
N ALA A 302 -3.87 32.12 -6.71
CA ALA A 302 -4.19 33.03 -7.80
C ALA A 302 -2.99 33.21 -8.75
N GLY A 303 -3.19 32.97 -10.03
CA GLY A 303 -2.15 33.07 -11.06
C GLY A 303 -1.16 31.92 -11.11
N VAL A 304 -1.35 30.86 -10.30
CA VAL A 304 -0.44 29.72 -10.23
C VAL A 304 -0.99 28.57 -11.05
N ALA A 305 -0.29 28.17 -12.10
CA ALA A 305 -0.68 27.10 -13.01
C ALA A 305 0.21 25.86 -12.90
N ASP A 306 1.46 26.00 -12.48
CA ASP A 306 2.41 24.91 -12.37
C ASP A 306 2.01 23.91 -11.27
N PRO A 307 1.89 22.60 -11.57
CA PRO A 307 1.47 21.59 -10.59
C PRO A 307 2.34 21.55 -9.33
N GLU A 308 3.63 21.62 -9.48
CA GLU A 308 4.56 21.58 -8.35
C GLU A 308 4.45 22.83 -7.48
N ALA A 309 4.29 23.98 -8.09
CA ALA A 309 4.06 25.23 -7.37
C ALA A 309 2.75 25.19 -6.58
N LYS A 310 1.68 24.65 -7.17
CA LYS A 310 0.40 24.43 -6.46
C LYS A 310 0.59 23.54 -5.23
N ARG A 311 1.27 22.43 -5.38
CA ARG A 311 1.53 21.48 -4.27
C ARG A 311 2.30 22.13 -3.14
N LYS A 312 3.31 22.91 -3.46
CA LYS A 312 4.12 23.63 -2.46
C LYS A 312 3.32 24.68 -1.71
N ILE A 313 2.51 25.46 -2.42
CA ILE A 313 1.67 26.50 -1.80
C ILE A 313 0.64 25.87 -0.87
N ILE A 314 -0.07 24.85 -1.33
CA ILE A 314 -1.10 24.16 -0.54
C ILE A 314 -0.48 23.52 0.71
N GLY A 315 0.65 22.83 0.54
CA GLY A 315 1.35 22.21 1.65
C GLY A 315 1.84 23.21 2.68
N LYS A 316 2.41 24.32 2.24
CA LYS A 316 2.90 25.38 3.13
C LYS A 316 1.77 26.03 3.94
N GLU A 317 0.67 26.42 3.28
CA GLU A 317 -0.48 27.01 3.96
C GLU A 317 -1.11 26.05 4.96
N PHE A 318 -1.20 24.77 4.59
CA PHE A 318 -1.69 23.74 5.51
C PHE A 318 -0.86 23.69 6.79
N VAL A 319 0.47 23.64 6.65
CA VAL A 319 1.40 23.59 7.80
C VAL A 319 1.27 24.83 8.66
N GLU A 320 1.21 26.01 8.08
CA GLU A 320 1.08 27.27 8.81
C GLU A 320 -0.23 27.33 9.62
N ILE A 321 -1.35 26.92 9.02
CA ILE A 321 -2.65 26.89 9.69
C ILE A 321 -2.65 25.85 10.80
N PHE A 322 -2.17 24.67 10.52
CA PHE A 322 -2.08 23.59 11.50
C PHE A 322 -1.22 24.00 12.71
N GLN A 323 -0.09 24.62 12.45
CA GLN A 323 0.84 25.11 13.46
C GLN A 323 0.19 26.20 14.34
N ALA A 324 -0.53 27.14 13.73
CA ALA A 324 -1.22 28.18 14.47
C ALA A 324 -2.33 27.62 15.39
N GLU A 325 -3.11 26.66 14.92
CA GLU A 325 -4.13 26.00 15.73
C GLU A 325 -3.53 25.13 16.82
N SER A 326 -2.44 24.41 16.53
CA SER A 326 -1.75 23.57 17.49
C SER A 326 -1.15 24.38 18.65
N GLY A 327 -0.66 25.57 18.37
CA GLY A 327 -0.11 26.48 19.39
C GLY A 327 -1.14 26.96 20.41
N LYS A 328 -2.43 26.86 20.12
CA LYS A 328 -3.51 27.21 21.04
C LYS A 328 -3.86 26.10 22.04
N ILE A 329 -3.35 24.88 21.83
CA ILE A 329 -3.65 23.71 22.65
C ILE A 329 -2.62 23.59 23.77
N GLN A 330 -3.08 23.69 25.02
CA GLN A 330 -2.22 23.54 26.18
C GLN A 330 -1.84 22.08 26.41
N ASN A 331 -0.60 21.82 26.87
CA ASN A 331 -0.08 20.49 27.12
C ASN A 331 0.03 19.57 25.88
N ALA A 332 -0.03 20.12 24.68
CA ALA A 332 0.21 19.32 23.48
C ALA A 332 1.67 18.91 23.42
N LYS A 333 1.93 17.61 23.57
CA LYS A 333 3.29 17.03 23.53
C LYS A 333 3.45 15.98 22.45
N TRP A 334 2.34 15.55 21.84
CA TRP A 334 2.33 14.50 20.83
C TRP A 334 1.66 14.98 19.56
N LEU A 335 2.30 14.69 18.44
CA LEU A 335 1.74 14.81 17.10
C LEU A 335 1.43 13.41 16.60
N ALA A 336 0.14 13.12 16.39
CA ALA A 336 -0.27 11.87 15.81
C ALA A 336 -0.24 11.95 14.27
N GLN A 337 0.17 10.88 13.64
CA GLN A 337 0.21 10.74 12.19
C GLN A 337 -0.37 9.39 11.76
N GLY A 338 -1.00 9.38 10.60
CA GLY A 338 -1.51 8.17 9.97
C GLY A 338 -0.47 7.41 9.14
N THR A 339 0.77 7.39 9.59
CA THR A 339 1.84 6.62 8.95
C THR A 339 1.50 5.15 8.96
N ILE A 340 1.60 4.49 7.82
CA ILE A 340 1.35 3.05 7.67
C ILE A 340 2.64 2.32 7.29
N TYR A 341 2.62 1.00 7.32
CA TYR A 341 3.84 0.21 7.15
C TYR A 341 4.52 0.39 5.79
N PRO A 342 3.81 0.51 4.66
CA PRO A 342 4.45 0.85 3.38
C PRO A 342 5.24 2.16 3.40
N ASP A 343 4.76 3.17 4.11
CA ASP A 343 5.47 4.46 4.26
C ASP A 343 6.81 4.27 4.99
N VAL A 344 6.81 3.43 6.02
CA VAL A 344 8.02 3.10 6.79
C VAL A 344 9.06 2.39 5.91
N ILE A 345 8.61 1.42 5.13
CA ILE A 345 9.49 0.66 4.22
C ILE A 345 10.10 1.58 3.15
N GLU A 346 9.27 2.43 2.54
CA GLU A 346 9.72 3.37 1.51
C GLU A 346 10.77 4.34 2.03
N SER A 347 10.61 4.82 3.26
CA SER A 347 11.57 5.72 3.90
C SER A 347 12.90 5.05 4.21
N ALA A 348 12.88 3.79 4.64
CA ALA A 348 14.09 3.02 4.92
C ALA A 348 14.89 2.73 3.64
N GLY A 349 14.21 2.55 2.48
CA GLY A 349 14.83 2.27 1.18
C GLY A 349 15.56 3.47 0.55
N LYS A 350 15.29 4.70 0.99
CA LYS A 350 15.92 5.93 0.46
C LYS A 350 17.24 6.31 1.13
N GLY A 351 17.83 5.43 1.95
CA GLY A 351 19.16 5.57 2.54
C GLY A 351 19.21 6.39 3.83
N LYS A 352 20.44 6.55 4.40
CA LYS A 352 20.71 7.19 5.70
C LYS A 352 20.24 8.65 5.85
N LYS A 353 19.75 9.25 4.78
CA LYS A 353 19.12 10.59 4.79
C LYS A 353 17.62 10.54 5.06
N GLY A 354 17.05 9.35 5.27
CA GLY A 354 15.61 9.10 5.24
C GLY A 354 14.84 9.36 6.52
N ALA A 355 15.48 9.69 7.65
CA ALA A 355 14.75 9.97 8.88
C ALA A 355 13.79 11.16 8.78
N HIS A 356 14.04 12.07 7.82
CA HIS A 356 13.19 13.24 7.56
C HIS A 356 12.21 13.06 6.40
N THR A 357 12.29 11.95 5.65
CA THR A 357 11.53 11.78 4.39
C THR A 357 10.11 11.22 4.60
N ILE A 358 9.85 10.53 5.70
CA ILE A 358 8.50 10.06 6.07
C ILE A 358 7.52 11.24 6.13
N LYS A 359 8.03 12.39 6.50
CA LYS A 359 7.24 13.60 6.71
C LYS A 359 6.76 14.27 5.43
N SER A 360 7.34 13.98 4.26
CA SER A 360 7.01 14.68 3.01
C SER A 360 5.77 14.13 2.30
N HIS A 361 5.36 12.89 2.57
CA HIS A 361 4.19 12.27 1.95
C HIS A 361 2.88 12.52 2.71
N HIS A 362 2.97 12.84 3.99
CA HIS A 362 1.84 13.26 4.80
C HIS A 362 1.83 14.78 4.86
N ASN A 363 0.68 15.41 4.65
CA ASN A 363 0.50 16.87 4.64
C ASN A 363 1.00 17.60 5.91
N VAL A 364 1.37 16.85 6.92
CA VAL A 364 1.89 17.33 8.21
C VAL A 364 3.42 17.20 8.29
N GLY A 365 4.05 16.66 7.26
CA GLY A 365 5.49 16.52 7.18
C GLY A 365 6.15 17.85 6.90
N GLY A 366 6.85 18.41 7.84
CA GLY A 366 7.52 19.69 7.71
C GLY A 366 7.16 20.66 8.83
N LEU A 367 6.49 20.17 9.88
CA LEU A 367 6.36 20.94 11.12
C LEU A 367 7.77 21.27 11.64
N PRO A 368 8.01 22.52 12.03
CA PRO A 368 9.32 22.93 12.53
C PRO A 368 9.75 22.11 13.74
N GLU A 369 11.03 21.81 13.82
CA GLU A 369 11.63 21.10 14.95
C GLU A 369 11.40 21.82 16.29
N ASP A 370 11.16 23.12 16.25
CA ASP A 370 10.90 23.96 17.43
C ASP A 370 9.55 23.70 18.13
N MET A 371 8.64 22.93 17.51
CA MET A 371 7.39 22.53 18.18
C MET A 371 7.62 21.47 19.26
N HIS A 372 8.76 20.79 19.28
CA HIS A 372 9.16 19.80 20.29
C HIS A 372 8.11 18.70 20.54
N LEU A 373 7.33 18.33 19.53
CA LEU A 373 6.31 17.30 19.63
C LEU A 373 6.93 15.92 19.37
N LYS A 374 6.57 14.95 20.19
CA LYS A 374 6.87 13.55 19.94
C LYS A 374 5.89 12.99 18.93
N LEU A 375 6.31 12.00 18.13
CA LEU A 375 5.44 11.36 17.15
C LEU A 375 4.66 10.20 17.78
N LEU A 376 3.37 10.17 17.50
CA LEU A 376 2.48 9.05 17.79
C LEU A 376 1.98 8.47 16.48
N GLU A 377 2.42 7.28 16.13
CA GLU A 377 2.15 6.63 14.85
C GLU A 377 1.47 5.26 15.07
N PRO A 378 0.18 5.23 15.42
CA PRO A 378 -0.47 4.01 15.87
C PRO A 378 -0.71 2.97 14.77
N LEU A 379 -0.60 3.35 13.49
CA LEU A 379 -0.81 2.48 12.35
C LEU A 379 0.49 2.05 11.67
N ARG A 380 1.62 2.37 12.26
CA ARG A 380 2.95 2.20 11.69
C ARG A 380 3.26 0.75 11.27
N GLU A 381 2.68 -0.22 11.94
CA GLU A 381 2.91 -1.64 11.67
C GLU A 381 1.90 -2.26 10.69
N LEU A 382 0.93 -1.48 10.21
CA LEU A 382 -0.19 -1.99 9.42
C LEU A 382 -0.05 -1.70 7.93
N PHE A 383 -0.47 -2.67 7.11
CA PHE A 383 -0.72 -2.46 5.70
C PHE A 383 -2.09 -1.79 5.48
N LYS A 384 -2.32 -1.25 4.28
CA LYS A 384 -3.53 -0.51 3.96
C LYS A 384 -4.83 -1.31 4.17
N ASP A 385 -4.83 -2.57 3.77
CA ASP A 385 -5.98 -3.47 3.94
C ASP A 385 -6.26 -3.72 5.43
N GLU A 386 -5.23 -3.86 6.25
CA GLU A 386 -5.36 -4.00 7.70
C GLU A 386 -5.90 -2.72 8.34
N VAL A 387 -5.46 -1.56 7.88
CA VAL A 387 -6.00 -0.26 8.33
C VAL A 387 -7.49 -0.16 8.04
N ARG A 388 -7.93 -0.61 6.87
CA ARG A 388 -9.35 -0.63 6.51
C ARG A 388 -10.17 -1.57 7.40
N GLU A 389 -9.69 -2.77 7.63
CA GLU A 389 -10.33 -3.71 8.57
C GLU A 389 -10.42 -3.12 9.98
N LEU A 390 -9.34 -2.49 10.44
CA LEU A 390 -9.30 -1.80 11.72
C LEU A 390 -10.33 -0.68 11.79
N GLY A 391 -10.45 0.12 10.74
CA GLY A 391 -11.43 1.20 10.65
C GLY A 391 -12.88 0.70 10.79
N VAL A 392 -13.21 -0.38 10.11
CA VAL A 392 -14.54 -1.01 10.23
C VAL A 392 -14.77 -1.53 11.65
N ALA A 393 -13.77 -2.19 12.24
CA ALA A 393 -13.85 -2.70 13.62
C ALA A 393 -13.98 -1.58 14.66
N LEU A 394 -13.48 -0.37 14.36
CA LEU A 394 -13.62 0.81 15.20
C LEU A 394 -14.98 1.52 15.03
N GLY A 395 -15.82 1.06 14.12
CA GLY A 395 -17.16 1.60 13.89
C GLY A 395 -17.24 2.68 12.80
N LEU A 396 -16.18 2.88 12.02
CA LEU A 396 -16.25 3.78 10.87
C LEU A 396 -17.08 3.16 9.74
N PRO A 397 -17.87 3.95 9.00
CA PRO A 397 -18.64 3.44 7.89
C PRO A 397 -17.74 2.83 6.81
N ARG A 398 -18.19 1.69 6.25
CA ARG A 398 -17.46 1.00 5.18
C ARG A 398 -17.17 1.93 3.99
N GLU A 399 -18.11 2.76 3.60
CA GLU A 399 -17.94 3.72 2.50
C GLU A 399 -16.78 4.70 2.72
N MET A 400 -16.57 5.12 3.96
CA MET A 400 -15.47 6.00 4.33
C MET A 400 -14.13 5.26 4.29
N VAL A 401 -14.10 4.05 4.82
CA VAL A 401 -12.87 3.26 4.96
C VAL A 401 -12.38 2.72 3.61
N TYR A 402 -13.29 2.35 2.72
CA TYR A 402 -12.98 1.79 1.40
C TYR A 402 -13.08 2.79 0.27
N ARG A 403 -13.03 4.10 0.58
CA ARG A 403 -13.02 5.12 -0.45
C ARG A 403 -11.72 5.13 -1.25
N HIS A 404 -11.82 5.62 -2.47
CA HIS A 404 -10.65 5.78 -3.34
C HIS A 404 -9.65 6.80 -2.77
N PRO A 405 -8.36 6.68 -3.11
CA PRO A 405 -7.36 7.68 -2.72
C PRO A 405 -7.75 9.08 -3.20
N PHE A 406 -7.50 10.06 -2.35
CA PHE A 406 -7.71 11.47 -2.67
C PHE A 406 -6.42 12.22 -2.38
N PRO A 407 -5.90 13.03 -3.33
CA PRO A 407 -4.62 13.70 -3.13
C PRO A 407 -4.69 14.77 -2.04
N GLY A 408 -3.56 14.99 -1.35
CA GLY A 408 -3.46 16.01 -0.32
C GLY A 408 -3.84 17.41 -0.81
N PRO A 409 -3.38 17.87 -2.00
CA PRO A 409 -3.80 19.14 -2.56
C PRO A 409 -5.28 19.18 -3.00
N GLY A 410 -6.00 18.08 -2.88
CA GLY A 410 -7.41 18.00 -3.25
C GLY A 410 -7.62 18.24 -4.73
N LEU A 411 -8.70 18.95 -5.04
CA LEU A 411 -9.05 19.30 -6.43
C LEU A 411 -8.06 20.26 -7.09
N GLY A 412 -7.12 20.84 -6.33
CA GLY A 412 -6.10 21.74 -6.88
C GLY A 412 -5.25 21.09 -7.97
N VAL A 413 -5.00 19.79 -7.87
CA VAL A 413 -4.26 19.02 -8.88
C VAL A 413 -5.17 18.27 -9.86
N ARG A 414 -6.49 18.49 -9.75
CA ARG A 414 -7.51 18.00 -10.69
C ARG A 414 -8.17 19.12 -11.49
N ILE A 415 -7.73 20.35 -11.27
CA ILE A 415 -8.04 21.51 -12.08
C ILE A 415 -6.76 21.85 -12.86
N LEU A 416 -6.75 21.64 -14.16
CA LEU A 416 -5.57 21.96 -14.96
C LEU A 416 -5.40 23.47 -15.05
N GLY A 417 -4.16 23.94 -14.92
CA GLY A 417 -3.86 25.36 -14.93
C GLY A 417 -4.24 26.06 -13.63
N GLU A 418 -4.63 27.32 -13.71
CA GLU A 418 -4.96 28.15 -12.55
C GLU A 418 -6.20 27.64 -11.82
N VAL A 419 -6.10 27.56 -10.50
CA VAL A 419 -7.21 27.17 -9.63
C VAL A 419 -8.09 28.38 -9.35
N LYS A 420 -9.40 28.26 -9.65
CA LYS A 420 -10.41 29.28 -9.36
C LYS A 420 -11.57 28.64 -8.60
N ALA A 421 -12.18 29.41 -7.72
CA ALA A 421 -13.34 28.96 -6.95
C ALA A 421 -14.48 28.46 -7.84
N GLU A 422 -14.73 29.15 -8.96
CA GLU A 422 -15.70 28.75 -9.98
C GLU A 422 -15.39 27.36 -10.54
N PHE A 423 -14.14 27.10 -10.90
CA PHE A 423 -13.71 25.82 -11.45
C PHE A 423 -13.84 24.68 -10.41
N ALA A 424 -13.48 24.98 -9.18
CA ALA A 424 -13.64 24.02 -8.08
C ALA A 424 -15.11 23.64 -7.87
N SER A 425 -16.01 24.60 -7.91
CA SER A 425 -17.45 24.34 -7.77
C SER A 425 -18.00 23.47 -8.90
N LEU A 426 -17.63 23.76 -10.14
CA LEU A 426 -18.03 22.95 -11.29
C LEU A 426 -17.51 21.53 -11.19
N LEU A 427 -16.24 21.38 -10.84
CA LEU A 427 -15.59 20.08 -10.71
C LEU A 427 -16.18 19.26 -9.57
N GLN A 428 -16.44 19.87 -8.42
CA GLN A 428 -17.07 19.17 -7.28
C GLN A 428 -18.39 18.53 -7.68
N ARG A 429 -19.23 19.27 -8.40
CA ARG A 429 -20.54 18.76 -8.84
C ARG A 429 -20.42 17.68 -9.91
N ALA A 430 -19.52 17.85 -10.87
CA ALA A 430 -19.27 16.85 -11.90
C ALA A 430 -18.68 15.55 -11.29
N ASP A 431 -17.72 15.67 -10.40
CA ASP A 431 -17.10 14.54 -9.72
C ASP A 431 -18.11 13.77 -8.86
N ALA A 432 -18.97 14.50 -8.12
CA ALA A 432 -20.02 13.88 -7.31
C ALA A 432 -20.99 13.04 -8.15
N ILE A 433 -21.35 13.52 -9.34
CA ILE A 433 -22.21 12.77 -10.27
C ILE A 433 -21.50 11.49 -10.74
N PHE A 434 -20.24 11.59 -11.10
CA PHE A 434 -19.46 10.43 -11.55
C PHE A 434 -19.37 9.36 -10.47
N ILE A 435 -19.01 9.76 -9.26
CA ILE A 435 -18.89 8.83 -8.12
C ILE A 435 -20.26 8.23 -7.77
N ASP A 436 -21.33 9.01 -7.76
CA ASP A 436 -22.69 8.53 -7.50
C ASP A 436 -23.11 7.46 -8.49
N GLU A 437 -22.88 7.67 -9.77
CA GLU A 437 -23.20 6.66 -10.81
C GLU A 437 -22.32 5.40 -10.69
N LEU A 438 -21.05 5.55 -10.35
CA LEU A 438 -20.19 4.38 -10.11
C LEU A 438 -20.66 3.54 -8.92
N ARG A 439 -21.15 4.18 -7.85
CA ARG A 439 -21.68 3.49 -6.68
C ARG A 439 -23.04 2.84 -6.92
N SER A 440 -23.85 3.42 -7.79
CA SER A 440 -25.24 2.99 -8.04
C SER A 440 -25.39 1.97 -9.16
N ASN A 441 -24.36 1.72 -9.94
CA ASN A 441 -24.37 0.76 -11.04
C ASN A 441 -23.43 -0.40 -10.73
N PHE A 442 -23.89 -1.61 -11.01
CA PHE A 442 -23.23 -2.85 -10.62
C PHE A 442 -22.85 -3.66 -11.86
N ASP A 443 -21.72 -4.35 -11.76
CA ASP A 443 -21.32 -5.36 -12.73
C ASP A 443 -22.15 -6.63 -12.53
N GLU A 444 -22.81 -7.09 -13.56
CA GLU A 444 -23.70 -8.26 -13.50
C GLU A 444 -22.94 -9.55 -13.16
N ILE A 445 -21.67 -9.67 -13.55
CA ILE A 445 -20.86 -10.87 -13.34
C ILE A 445 -20.41 -10.97 -11.89
N SER A 446 -19.83 -9.91 -11.34
CA SER A 446 -19.26 -9.89 -9.98
C SER A 446 -20.29 -9.51 -8.91
N GLY A 447 -21.37 -8.83 -9.28
CA GLY A 447 -22.34 -8.25 -8.35
C GLY A 447 -21.82 -7.04 -7.58
N LYS A 448 -20.62 -6.56 -7.89
CA LYS A 448 -20.00 -5.40 -7.23
C LYS A 448 -20.32 -4.11 -7.96
N SER A 449 -20.36 -2.99 -7.23
CA SER A 449 -20.47 -1.68 -7.84
C SER A 449 -19.23 -1.36 -8.68
N TRP A 450 -19.39 -0.52 -9.69
CA TRP A 450 -18.24 -0.07 -10.48
C TRP A 450 -17.27 0.79 -9.64
N TYR A 451 -17.75 1.40 -8.57
CA TYR A 451 -16.87 2.07 -7.62
C TYR A 451 -15.92 1.07 -6.93
N ASP A 452 -16.43 -0.06 -6.46
CA ASP A 452 -15.63 -1.10 -5.81
C ASP A 452 -14.70 -1.83 -6.78
N LEU A 453 -15.08 -1.92 -8.06
CA LEU A 453 -14.26 -2.53 -9.10
C LEU A 453 -13.14 -1.62 -9.63
N THR A 454 -13.20 -0.33 -9.36
CA THR A 454 -12.13 0.62 -9.72
C THR A 454 -11.27 0.91 -8.50
N SER A 455 -9.99 1.15 -8.73
CA SER A 455 -9.04 1.48 -7.66
C SER A 455 -9.02 2.96 -7.37
N GLN A 456 -9.23 3.79 -8.39
CA GLN A 456 -9.30 5.24 -8.28
C GLN A 456 -10.12 5.78 -9.45
N ALA A 457 -11.09 6.64 -9.14
CA ALA A 457 -11.95 7.29 -10.13
C ALA A 457 -12.24 8.73 -9.73
N PHE A 458 -12.16 9.63 -10.69
CA PHE A 458 -12.37 11.06 -10.46
C PHE A 458 -12.62 11.80 -11.76
N ALA A 459 -13.14 13.02 -11.65
CA ALA A 459 -13.24 13.97 -12.75
C ALA A 459 -12.08 14.97 -12.71
N VAL A 460 -11.68 15.46 -13.87
CA VAL A 460 -10.64 16.47 -14.07
C VAL A 460 -11.26 17.67 -14.80
N PHE A 461 -11.06 18.87 -14.28
CA PHE A 461 -11.53 20.09 -14.92
C PHE A 461 -10.51 20.58 -15.96
N LEU A 462 -10.98 20.77 -17.19
CA LEU A 462 -10.17 21.29 -18.28
C LEU A 462 -10.57 22.76 -18.53
N PRO A 463 -9.66 23.73 -18.36
CA PRO A 463 -9.97 25.16 -18.54
C PRO A 463 -10.01 25.57 -20.02
N VAL A 464 -10.60 24.72 -20.84
CA VAL A 464 -10.81 24.95 -22.28
C VAL A 464 -12.30 24.92 -22.56
N LYS A 465 -12.72 25.76 -23.47
CA LYS A 465 -14.13 25.85 -23.88
C LYS A 465 -14.37 25.14 -25.19
N SER A 466 -15.52 24.54 -25.30
CA SER A 466 -15.95 23.77 -26.44
C SER A 466 -17.34 24.25 -26.88
N VAL A 467 -17.58 24.17 -28.17
CA VAL A 467 -18.87 24.53 -28.74
C VAL A 467 -19.86 23.41 -28.47
N GLY A 468 -21.06 23.78 -28.01
CA GLY A 468 -22.17 22.88 -27.82
C GLY A 468 -23.47 23.51 -28.33
N VAL A 469 -24.52 22.72 -28.34
CA VAL A 469 -25.87 23.19 -28.66
C VAL A 469 -26.81 22.70 -27.57
N MET A 470 -27.48 23.62 -26.91
CA MET A 470 -28.50 23.34 -25.90
C MET A 470 -29.79 24.05 -26.28
N GLY A 471 -30.83 23.27 -26.57
CA GLY A 471 -32.05 23.80 -27.19
C GLY A 471 -31.73 24.34 -28.58
N ASP A 472 -32.20 25.58 -28.87
CA ASP A 472 -31.97 26.26 -30.15
C ASP A 472 -30.72 27.15 -30.16
N GLY A 473 -29.95 27.15 -29.05
CA GLY A 473 -28.81 28.05 -28.86
C GLY A 473 -27.45 27.33 -28.87
N ARG A 474 -26.45 28.02 -29.43
CA ARG A 474 -25.05 27.61 -29.27
C ARG A 474 -24.57 27.95 -27.88
N THR A 475 -23.77 27.02 -27.29
CA THR A 475 -23.06 27.23 -26.05
C THR A 475 -21.57 27.18 -26.26
N TYR A 476 -20.83 27.89 -25.41
CA TYR A 476 -19.36 27.84 -25.41
C TYR A 476 -18.93 27.71 -23.95
N GLU A 477 -18.73 26.47 -23.52
CA GLU A 477 -18.55 26.11 -22.12
C GLU A 477 -17.40 25.13 -21.92
N TYR A 478 -17.12 24.81 -20.66
CA TYR A 478 -15.96 24.03 -20.28
C TYR A 478 -16.13 22.53 -20.53
N VAL A 479 -15.00 21.84 -20.45
CA VAL A 479 -14.86 20.40 -20.64
C VAL A 479 -14.39 19.75 -19.35
N VAL A 480 -14.94 18.59 -19.02
CA VAL A 480 -14.38 17.73 -17.98
C VAL A 480 -13.94 16.39 -18.56
N ALA A 481 -12.85 15.85 -18.05
CA ALA A 481 -12.40 14.52 -18.33
C ALA A 481 -12.74 13.59 -17.16
N LEU A 482 -13.18 12.38 -17.47
CA LEU A 482 -13.37 11.33 -16.48
C LEU A 482 -12.14 10.42 -16.50
N ARG A 483 -11.66 10.04 -15.33
CA ARG A 483 -10.55 9.11 -15.15
C ARG A 483 -11.00 7.99 -14.22
N ALA A 484 -10.83 6.75 -14.64
CA ALA A 484 -11.04 5.58 -13.78
C ALA A 484 -10.00 4.53 -14.14
N VAL A 485 -9.32 4.00 -13.11
CA VAL A 485 -8.25 3.03 -13.30
C VAL A 485 -8.43 1.83 -12.39
N GLN A 486 -7.86 0.71 -12.83
CA GLN A 486 -7.72 -0.51 -12.05
C GLN A 486 -6.23 -0.80 -11.87
N THR A 487 -5.84 -1.08 -10.63
CA THR A 487 -4.45 -1.36 -10.29
C THR A 487 -4.39 -2.23 -9.03
N GLN A 488 -3.27 -2.92 -8.86
CA GLN A 488 -3.00 -3.68 -7.63
C GLN A 488 -1.97 -2.96 -6.74
N ASP A 489 -1.02 -2.27 -7.34
CA ASP A 489 0.13 -1.70 -6.65
C ASP A 489 0.33 -0.19 -6.88
N PHE A 490 -0.52 0.46 -7.68
CA PHE A 490 -0.42 1.86 -8.10
C PHE A 490 0.87 2.21 -8.87
N MET A 491 1.75 1.25 -9.12
CA MET A 491 2.93 1.42 -9.98
C MET A 491 2.57 1.28 -11.45
N THR A 492 1.72 0.30 -11.76
CA THR A 492 1.11 0.12 -13.07
C THR A 492 -0.40 0.17 -12.92
N ALA A 493 -1.09 0.70 -13.91
CA ALA A 493 -2.54 0.81 -13.89
C ALA A 493 -3.12 0.71 -15.30
N HIS A 494 -4.29 0.10 -15.38
CA HIS A 494 -5.08 0.06 -16.61
C HIS A 494 -6.27 1.00 -16.47
N TRP A 495 -6.63 1.71 -17.55
CA TRP A 495 -7.90 2.43 -17.55
C TRP A 495 -9.07 1.44 -17.45
N ALA A 496 -10.08 1.79 -16.67
CA ALA A 496 -11.20 0.90 -16.41
C ALA A 496 -12.14 0.83 -17.62
N HIS A 497 -12.49 -0.37 -18.03
CA HIS A 497 -13.45 -0.62 -19.12
C HIS A 497 -14.88 -0.50 -18.58
N LEU A 498 -15.29 0.72 -18.25
CA LEU A 498 -16.64 0.99 -17.81
C LEU A 498 -17.64 0.75 -18.96
N PRO A 499 -18.86 0.27 -18.67
CA PRO A 499 -19.88 0.12 -19.72
C PRO A 499 -20.13 1.44 -20.43
N HIS A 500 -20.28 1.40 -21.75
CA HIS A 500 -20.57 2.59 -22.55
C HIS A 500 -21.86 3.29 -22.11
N GLU A 501 -22.87 2.51 -21.74
CA GLU A 501 -24.13 3.04 -21.21
C GLU A 501 -23.93 3.84 -19.93
N LEU A 502 -23.05 3.36 -19.04
CA LEU A 502 -22.70 4.06 -17.80
C LEU A 502 -21.99 5.38 -18.11
N LEU A 503 -21.00 5.35 -19.00
CA LEU A 503 -20.29 6.57 -19.41
C LEU A 503 -21.25 7.58 -20.05
N GLY A 504 -22.17 7.13 -20.91
CA GLY A 504 -23.20 7.95 -21.51
C GLY A 504 -24.13 8.58 -20.49
N LYS A 505 -24.54 7.82 -19.49
CA LYS A 505 -25.40 8.30 -18.40
C LYS A 505 -24.70 9.35 -17.54
N VAL A 506 -23.44 9.14 -17.18
CA VAL A 506 -22.63 10.10 -16.45
C VAL A 506 -22.50 11.42 -17.23
N SER A 507 -22.15 11.31 -18.52
CA SER A 507 -22.03 12.46 -19.41
C SER A 507 -23.32 13.26 -19.49
N ASN A 508 -24.44 12.60 -19.69
CA ASN A 508 -25.76 13.26 -19.77
C ASN A 508 -26.11 13.96 -18.46
N ARG A 509 -25.88 13.33 -17.33
CA ARG A 509 -26.14 13.93 -16.03
C ARG A 509 -25.26 15.17 -15.79
N ILE A 510 -23.96 15.07 -16.06
CA ILE A 510 -23.04 16.19 -15.86
C ILE A 510 -23.47 17.39 -16.72
N ILE A 511 -23.73 17.18 -17.99
CA ILE A 511 -24.10 18.26 -18.91
C ILE A 511 -25.43 18.90 -18.51
N ASN A 512 -26.41 18.11 -18.08
CA ASN A 512 -27.75 18.61 -17.71
C ASN A 512 -27.77 19.23 -16.32
N GLU A 513 -27.01 18.71 -15.35
CA GLU A 513 -27.10 19.15 -13.95
C GLU A 513 -26.03 20.17 -13.59
N VAL A 514 -24.91 20.24 -14.30
CA VAL A 514 -23.79 21.17 -14.02
C VAL A 514 -23.72 22.22 -15.13
N ARG A 515 -24.33 23.35 -14.90
CA ARG A 515 -24.26 24.48 -15.84
C ARG A 515 -22.85 25.01 -15.95
N GLY A 516 -22.33 25.14 -17.15
CA GLY A 516 -20.98 25.60 -17.44
C GLY A 516 -20.09 24.49 -18.02
N ILE A 517 -20.57 23.25 -18.05
CA ILE A 517 -19.92 22.11 -18.68
C ILE A 517 -20.81 21.59 -19.80
N ASN A 518 -20.28 21.56 -21.02
CA ASN A 518 -21.03 21.06 -22.19
C ASN A 518 -20.37 19.86 -22.89
N ARG A 519 -19.27 19.39 -22.36
CA ARG A 519 -18.56 18.23 -22.95
C ARG A 519 -17.88 17.39 -21.90
N VAL A 520 -18.01 16.08 -22.03
CA VAL A 520 -17.36 15.07 -21.18
C VAL A 520 -16.53 14.15 -22.05
N VAL A 521 -15.28 13.93 -21.66
CA VAL A 521 -14.38 12.98 -22.31
C VAL A 521 -13.92 11.92 -21.31
N TYR A 522 -13.48 10.77 -21.79
CA TYR A 522 -12.95 9.71 -20.92
C TYR A 522 -11.48 9.44 -21.25
N ASP A 523 -10.62 9.47 -20.23
CA ASP A 523 -9.19 9.22 -20.35
C ASP A 523 -8.93 7.71 -20.45
N ILE A 524 -8.44 7.25 -21.59
CA ILE A 524 -8.12 5.85 -21.89
C ILE A 524 -6.61 5.57 -21.87
N SER A 525 -5.87 6.28 -21.05
CA SER A 525 -4.42 6.13 -20.92
C SER A 525 -4.06 5.21 -19.77
N GLY A 526 -3.14 4.28 -20.02
CA GLY A 526 -2.58 3.42 -18.96
C GLY A 526 -1.34 4.04 -18.31
N LYS A 527 -0.98 3.54 -17.15
CA LYS A 527 0.26 3.88 -16.46
C LYS A 527 1.22 2.68 -16.51
N PRO A 528 2.43 2.75 -17.08
CA PRO A 528 2.90 3.84 -17.92
C PRO A 528 2.21 3.90 -19.29
N PRO A 529 2.40 4.91 -20.16
CA PRO A 529 3.28 6.08 -19.96
C PRO A 529 2.64 7.23 -19.18
N ALA A 530 1.30 7.27 -19.10
CA ALA A 530 0.64 8.30 -18.30
C ALA A 530 0.71 8.00 -16.80
N THR A 531 0.50 9.02 -15.98
CA THR A 531 0.25 8.83 -14.55
C THR A 531 -1.25 8.65 -14.29
N ILE A 532 -1.64 8.25 -13.08
CA ILE A 532 -3.06 8.13 -12.72
C ILE A 532 -3.66 9.53 -12.62
N GLU A 533 -3.09 10.37 -11.76
CA GLU A 533 -3.44 11.78 -11.67
C GLU A 533 -2.88 12.56 -12.88
N TRP A 534 -3.52 13.67 -13.23
CA TRP A 534 -3.09 14.51 -14.35
C TRP A 534 -2.03 15.54 -13.95
N GLU A 535 -1.99 15.93 -12.67
CA GLU A 535 -0.99 16.86 -12.13
C GLU A 535 -0.23 16.35 -10.91
#